data_e8cdcc6805cda68a2dc147ddd992bb33
#
_entry.id   e8cdcc6805cda68a2dc147ddd992bb33
#
_cell.length_a   1.000
_cell.length_b   1.000
_cell.length_c   1.000
_cell.angle_alpha   90.00
_cell.angle_beta   90.00
_cell.angle_gamma   90.00
#
_symmetry.space_group_name_H-M   'P 1'
#
loop_
_entity.id
_entity.type
_entity.pdbx_description
1 polymer ?
#
loop_
_entity_poly.entity_id
_entity_poly.type
_entity_poly.pdbx_seq_one_letter_code
_entity_poly.pdbx_strand_id
1 'polypeptide(L)'
;MVFNSIFFIFCFLPVFMLIYYLVPGKLRNLLLFLGSLIFYAWGEPVYVILMLFSSIFNYYMGTELERLYYDDRKQKINLIFSIIINLAVLVFFKYYGFLLNTIGGIIGIHIPHPELSLPIGLSFYTFRNLSYLFDIYLSKVSAQRNFLTFAVYSTMFPYTSAGPIVRYTDIETQLKQRTINISKFGTGAELFVKGLAKKVLLADNLSVLYSSICGHPQMSVFTSWLGILAYTMQLYFDFSGYSDMAIGLGKMLGFDHCFCWFSSDLLIFRKTVFC
;
A
#
# COMPACT_ATOMS: atom_id res chain seq x y z
N MET A 1 -2.15 -4.61 -11.54
CA MET A 1 -3.47 -4.04 -11.92
C MET A 1 -3.63 -2.69 -11.25
N VAL A 2 -4.31 -1.71 -11.86
CA VAL A 2 -4.53 -0.36 -11.29
C VAL A 2 -6.02 -0.18 -11.03
N PHE A 3 -6.41 0.54 -9.95
CA PHE A 3 -7.82 0.66 -9.55
C PHE A 3 -8.71 1.40 -10.54
N ASN A 4 -8.14 2.32 -11.32
CA ASN A 4 -8.87 3.05 -12.37
C ASN A 4 -8.95 2.28 -13.69
N SER A 5 -8.45 1.06 -13.80
CA SER A 5 -8.57 0.28 -15.03
C SER A 5 -10.00 -0.24 -15.20
N ILE A 6 -10.49 -0.20 -16.45
CA ILE A 6 -11.81 -0.71 -16.81
C ILE A 6 -11.96 -2.19 -16.40
N PHE A 7 -10.92 -2.98 -16.60
CA PHE A 7 -10.92 -4.40 -16.20
C PHE A 7 -11.08 -4.59 -14.69
N PHE A 8 -10.40 -3.75 -13.87
CA PHE A 8 -10.55 -3.82 -12.42
C PHE A 8 -11.98 -3.50 -12.00
N ILE A 9 -12.55 -2.39 -12.50
CA ILE A 9 -13.85 -1.87 -12.06
C ILE A 9 -15.01 -2.77 -12.50
N PHE A 10 -14.97 -3.27 -13.75
CA PHE A 10 -16.11 -3.98 -14.33
C PHE A 10 -15.98 -5.51 -14.31
N CYS A 11 -14.78 -6.04 -14.12
CA CYS A 11 -14.56 -7.48 -14.09
C CYS A 11 -14.07 -7.97 -12.72
N PHE A 12 -12.89 -7.55 -12.29
CA PHE A 12 -12.28 -8.06 -11.07
C PHE A 12 -13.09 -7.70 -9.81
N LEU A 13 -13.40 -6.43 -9.62
CA LEU A 13 -14.06 -5.94 -8.42
C LEU A 13 -15.47 -6.52 -8.22
N PRO A 14 -16.38 -6.53 -9.21
CA PRO A 14 -17.71 -7.11 -9.03
C PRO A 14 -17.67 -8.60 -8.77
N VAL A 15 -16.86 -9.36 -9.51
CA VAL A 15 -16.72 -10.81 -9.32
C VAL A 15 -16.13 -11.12 -7.93
N PHE A 16 -15.08 -10.41 -7.54
CA PHE A 16 -14.45 -10.57 -6.23
C PHE A 16 -15.42 -10.25 -5.09
N MET A 17 -16.16 -9.14 -5.18
CA MET A 17 -17.15 -8.75 -4.17
C MET A 17 -18.29 -9.77 -4.09
N LEU A 18 -18.82 -10.22 -5.22
CA LEU A 18 -19.87 -11.24 -5.25
C LEU A 18 -19.42 -12.50 -4.49
N ILE A 19 -18.26 -13.04 -4.82
CA ILE A 19 -17.71 -14.22 -4.15
C ILE A 19 -17.47 -13.94 -2.65
N TYR A 20 -16.93 -12.76 -2.32
CA TYR A 20 -16.61 -12.35 -0.96
C TYR A 20 -17.85 -12.30 -0.04
N TYR A 21 -18.99 -11.85 -0.56
CA TYR A 21 -20.24 -11.78 0.19
C TYR A 21 -20.94 -13.14 0.31
N LEU A 22 -20.75 -14.04 -0.67
CA LEU A 22 -21.30 -15.40 -0.64
C LEU A 22 -20.54 -16.35 0.29
N VAL A 23 -19.23 -16.08 0.49
CA VAL A 23 -18.36 -16.97 1.28
C VAL A 23 -18.59 -16.76 2.78
N PRO A 24 -18.64 -17.87 3.58
CA PRO A 24 -18.77 -17.80 5.04
C PRO A 24 -17.59 -17.08 5.68
N GLY A 25 -17.84 -16.40 6.82
CA GLY A 25 -16.88 -15.51 7.47
C GLY A 25 -15.50 -16.12 7.74
N LYS A 26 -15.43 -17.43 8.00
CA LYS A 26 -14.18 -18.17 8.25
C LYS A 26 -13.24 -18.21 7.03
N LEU A 27 -13.80 -18.22 5.82
CA LEU A 27 -13.04 -18.32 4.57
C LEU A 27 -12.74 -16.94 3.94
N ARG A 28 -13.30 -15.84 4.45
CA ARG A 28 -13.10 -14.50 3.91
C ARG A 28 -11.65 -14.06 3.91
N ASN A 29 -10.88 -14.42 4.93
CA ASN A 29 -9.45 -14.11 4.97
C ASN A 29 -8.68 -14.86 3.87
N LEU A 30 -9.03 -16.14 3.64
CA LEU A 30 -8.44 -16.92 2.55
C LEU A 30 -8.75 -16.28 1.19
N LEU A 31 -10.00 -15.90 0.96
CA LEU A 31 -10.41 -15.27 -0.28
C LEU A 31 -9.74 -13.91 -0.48
N LEU A 32 -9.61 -13.09 0.58
CA LEU A 32 -8.87 -11.83 0.53
C LEU A 32 -7.40 -12.05 0.18
N PHE A 33 -6.77 -13.05 0.79
CA PHE A 33 -5.38 -13.37 0.49
C PHE A 33 -5.21 -13.79 -0.97
N LEU A 34 -6.02 -14.74 -1.45
CA LEU A 34 -5.97 -15.21 -2.83
C LEU A 34 -6.29 -14.07 -3.82
N GLY A 35 -7.32 -13.27 -3.56
CA GLY A 35 -7.65 -12.11 -4.39
C GLY A 35 -6.53 -11.07 -4.43
N SER A 36 -5.83 -10.86 -3.31
CA SER A 36 -4.68 -9.96 -3.26
C SER A 36 -3.50 -10.50 -4.09
N LEU A 37 -3.24 -11.81 -4.03
CA LEU A 37 -2.21 -12.44 -4.86
C LEU A 37 -2.55 -12.35 -6.36
N ILE A 38 -3.80 -12.62 -6.73
CA ILE A 38 -4.26 -12.51 -8.14
C ILE A 38 -4.13 -11.05 -8.62
N PHE A 39 -4.57 -10.10 -7.81
CA PHE A 39 -4.46 -8.66 -8.13
C PHE A 39 -3.01 -8.24 -8.37
N TYR A 40 -2.10 -8.69 -7.51
CA TYR A 40 -0.68 -8.38 -7.60
C TYR A 40 -0.01 -9.10 -8.78
N ALA A 41 -0.28 -10.40 -8.95
CA ALA A 41 0.24 -11.22 -10.04
C ALA A 41 -0.15 -10.72 -11.44
N TRP A 42 -1.32 -10.09 -11.56
CA TRP A 42 -1.75 -9.50 -12.83
C TRP A 42 -0.81 -8.37 -13.30
N GLY A 43 -0.25 -7.61 -12.38
CA GLY A 43 0.72 -6.55 -12.70
C GLY A 43 2.14 -7.06 -12.79
N GLU A 44 2.53 -7.88 -11.83
CA GLU A 44 3.91 -8.29 -11.62
C GLU A 44 4.01 -9.75 -11.13
N PRO A 45 3.85 -10.75 -12.02
CA PRO A 45 3.74 -12.16 -11.61
C PRO A 45 5.00 -12.67 -10.90
N VAL A 46 6.19 -12.23 -11.31
CA VAL A 46 7.46 -12.68 -10.73
C VAL A 46 7.63 -12.18 -9.28
N TYR A 47 7.22 -10.95 -9.01
CA TYR A 47 7.41 -10.33 -7.69
C TYR A 47 6.37 -10.75 -6.63
N VAL A 48 5.38 -11.56 -7.00
CA VAL A 48 4.51 -12.25 -6.01
C VAL A 48 5.33 -13.08 -5.04
N ILE A 49 6.38 -13.76 -5.54
CA ILE A 49 7.26 -14.59 -4.71
C ILE A 49 7.97 -13.72 -3.67
N LEU A 50 8.42 -12.52 -4.05
CA LEU A 50 9.07 -11.58 -3.14
C LEU A 50 8.10 -11.10 -2.05
N MET A 51 6.85 -10.79 -2.43
CA MET A 51 5.81 -10.37 -1.48
C MET A 51 5.46 -11.49 -0.48
N LEU A 52 5.37 -12.74 -0.95
CA LEU A 52 5.16 -13.91 -0.09
C LEU A 52 6.34 -14.14 0.84
N PHE A 53 7.56 -14.07 0.31
CA PHE A 53 8.78 -14.19 1.12
C PHE A 53 8.81 -13.12 2.23
N SER A 54 8.55 -11.85 1.87
CA SER A 54 8.48 -10.76 2.85
C SER A 54 7.43 -11.02 3.92
N SER A 55 6.25 -11.53 3.55
CA SER A 55 5.18 -11.85 4.50
C SER A 55 5.58 -13.00 5.44
N ILE A 56 6.17 -14.07 4.92
CA ILE A 56 6.63 -15.21 5.72
C ILE A 56 7.75 -14.77 6.69
N PHE A 57 8.72 -14.02 6.17
CA PHE A 57 9.85 -13.53 6.97
C PHE A 57 9.37 -12.65 8.14
N ASN A 58 8.53 -11.65 7.86
CA ASN A 58 8.06 -10.73 8.91
C ASN A 58 7.10 -11.40 9.91
N TYR A 59 6.31 -12.38 9.48
CA TYR A 59 5.52 -13.21 10.38
C TYR A 59 6.41 -13.95 11.39
N TYR A 60 7.46 -14.60 10.88
CA TYR A 60 8.39 -15.34 11.73
C TYR A 60 9.15 -14.42 12.67
N MET A 61 9.69 -13.30 12.18
CA MET A 61 10.38 -12.31 13.00
C MET A 61 9.48 -11.71 14.08
N GLY A 62 8.19 -11.45 13.78
CA GLY A 62 7.23 -10.99 14.77
C GLY A 62 6.98 -11.99 15.88
N THR A 63 6.87 -13.29 15.57
CA THR A 63 6.72 -14.34 16.60
C THR A 63 7.97 -14.50 17.46
N GLU A 64 9.16 -14.38 16.88
CA GLU A 64 10.41 -14.41 17.63
C GLU A 64 10.59 -13.17 18.49
N LEU A 65 10.19 -11.97 18.05
CA LEU A 65 10.22 -10.75 18.86
C LEU A 65 9.38 -10.89 20.13
N GLU A 66 8.20 -11.47 20.05
CA GLU A 66 7.37 -11.74 21.23
C GLU A 66 7.95 -12.81 22.13
N ARG A 67 8.53 -13.86 21.54
CA ARG A 67 9.20 -14.93 22.30
C ARG A 67 10.39 -14.40 23.13
N LEU A 68 11.12 -13.43 22.59
CA LEU A 68 12.28 -12.82 23.21
C LEU A 68 11.94 -11.65 24.16
N TYR A 69 10.67 -11.46 24.50
CA TYR A 69 10.18 -10.34 25.30
C TYR A 69 10.92 -10.14 26.64
N TYR A 70 11.35 -11.22 27.26
CA TYR A 70 12.08 -11.16 28.55
C TYR A 70 13.60 -11.00 28.42
N ASP A 71 14.14 -10.94 27.20
CA ASP A 71 15.57 -10.74 26.93
C ASP A 71 15.75 -9.51 26.02
N ASP A 72 15.77 -8.33 26.63
CA ASP A 72 15.84 -7.04 25.92
C ASP A 72 16.96 -6.97 24.89
N ARG A 73 18.11 -7.57 25.19
CA ARG A 73 19.27 -7.54 24.28
C ARG A 73 19.00 -8.36 23.02
N LYS A 74 18.49 -9.58 23.18
CA LYS A 74 18.19 -10.43 22.03
C LYS A 74 16.99 -9.91 21.24
N GLN A 75 15.98 -9.39 21.92
CA GLN A 75 14.82 -8.76 21.27
C GLN A 75 15.26 -7.57 20.40
N LYS A 76 16.12 -6.69 20.92
CA LYS A 76 16.66 -5.55 20.16
C LYS A 76 17.51 -6.00 18.97
N ILE A 77 18.36 -7.03 19.13
CA ILE A 77 19.17 -7.57 18.04
C ILE A 77 18.27 -8.15 16.95
N ASN A 78 17.22 -8.90 17.31
CA ASN A 78 16.25 -9.47 16.38
C ASN A 78 15.50 -8.37 15.60
N LEU A 79 15.07 -7.29 16.27
CA LEU A 79 14.44 -6.15 15.63
C LEU A 79 15.37 -5.49 14.62
N ILE A 80 16.62 -5.20 15.01
CA ILE A 80 17.62 -4.57 14.13
C ILE A 80 17.89 -5.46 12.92
N PHE A 81 18.06 -6.76 13.12
CA PHE A 81 18.24 -7.72 12.03
C PHE A 81 17.07 -7.71 11.07
N SER A 82 15.83 -7.70 11.58
CA SER A 82 14.61 -7.64 10.78
C SER A 82 14.54 -6.34 9.96
N ILE A 83 14.90 -5.20 10.56
CA ILE A 83 14.95 -3.91 9.87
C ILE A 83 15.98 -3.94 8.74
N ILE A 84 17.20 -4.43 9.03
CA ILE A 84 18.27 -4.50 8.04
C ILE A 84 17.85 -5.34 6.82
N ILE A 85 17.26 -6.51 7.02
CA ILE A 85 16.80 -7.37 5.92
C ILE A 85 15.71 -6.70 5.10
N ASN A 86 14.68 -6.13 5.74
CA ASN A 86 13.61 -5.43 5.03
C ASN A 86 14.14 -4.23 4.23
N LEU A 87 15.03 -3.43 4.81
CA LEU A 87 15.63 -2.28 4.13
C LEU A 87 16.63 -2.72 3.06
N ALA A 88 17.39 -3.79 3.26
CA ALA A 88 18.32 -4.31 2.26
C ALA A 88 17.59 -4.74 0.99
N VAL A 89 16.45 -5.44 1.12
CA VAL A 89 15.60 -5.79 -0.02
C VAL A 89 15.10 -4.53 -0.74
N LEU A 90 14.62 -3.53 0.01
CA LEU A 90 14.13 -2.28 -0.57
C LEU A 90 15.26 -1.52 -1.29
N VAL A 91 16.42 -1.37 -0.66
CA VAL A 91 17.60 -0.69 -1.21
C VAL A 91 18.10 -1.42 -2.46
N PHE A 92 18.15 -2.74 -2.42
CA PHE A 92 18.55 -3.54 -3.57
C PHE A 92 17.68 -3.22 -4.80
N PHE A 93 16.36 -3.34 -4.71
CA PHE A 93 15.52 -3.08 -5.88
C PHE A 93 15.47 -1.60 -6.29
N LYS A 94 15.52 -0.67 -5.34
CA LYS A 94 15.38 0.76 -5.61
C LYS A 94 16.66 1.40 -6.12
N TYR A 95 17.83 0.97 -5.63
CA TYR A 95 19.12 1.63 -5.89
C TYR A 95 20.13 0.75 -6.61
N TYR A 96 19.74 -0.47 -7.05
CA TYR A 96 20.62 -1.40 -7.74
C TYR A 96 21.36 -0.77 -8.92
N GLY A 97 20.63 -0.17 -9.87
CA GLY A 97 21.23 0.50 -11.03
C GLY A 97 22.11 1.69 -10.64
N PHE A 98 21.65 2.51 -9.68
CA PHE A 98 22.46 3.63 -9.18
C PHE A 98 23.77 3.15 -8.54
N LEU A 99 23.73 2.12 -7.71
CA LEU A 99 24.92 1.58 -7.06
C LEU A 99 25.93 1.04 -8.07
N LEU A 100 25.46 0.26 -9.06
CA LEU A 100 26.34 -0.29 -10.08
C LEU A 100 26.95 0.77 -10.97
N ASN A 101 26.17 1.79 -11.37
CA ASN A 101 26.68 2.91 -12.16
C ASN A 101 27.70 3.74 -11.37
N THR A 102 27.46 3.96 -10.08
CA THR A 102 28.39 4.70 -9.21
C THR A 102 29.70 3.93 -9.03
N ILE A 103 29.62 2.62 -8.72
CA ILE A 103 30.80 1.78 -8.57
C ILE A 103 31.57 1.68 -9.90
N GLY A 104 30.86 1.49 -11.02
CA GLY A 104 31.45 1.46 -12.36
C GLY A 104 32.17 2.76 -12.69
N GLY A 105 31.58 3.90 -12.36
CA GLY A 105 32.19 5.23 -12.54
C GLY A 105 33.45 5.44 -11.71
N ILE A 106 33.50 4.93 -10.48
CA ILE A 106 34.70 5.01 -9.62
C ILE A 106 35.82 4.13 -10.14
N ILE A 107 35.50 2.93 -10.63
CA ILE A 107 36.49 1.95 -11.13
C ILE A 107 36.87 2.22 -12.60
N GLY A 108 36.13 3.09 -13.30
CA GLY A 108 36.35 3.38 -14.73
C GLY A 108 35.86 2.25 -15.66
N ILE A 109 34.98 1.39 -15.20
CA ILE A 109 34.44 0.26 -15.96
C ILE A 109 32.92 0.40 -16.11
N HIS A 110 32.42 0.30 -17.36
CA HIS A 110 31.00 0.22 -17.59
C HIS A 110 30.50 -1.20 -17.25
N ILE A 111 29.71 -1.31 -16.17
CA ILE A 111 29.11 -2.60 -15.74
C ILE A 111 27.73 -2.71 -16.41
N PRO A 112 27.58 -3.52 -17.46
CA PRO A 112 26.26 -3.74 -18.04
C PRO A 112 25.36 -4.46 -17.03
N HIS A 113 24.21 -3.87 -16.72
CA HIS A 113 23.25 -4.46 -15.80
C HIS A 113 21.83 -4.34 -16.38
N PRO A 114 20.97 -5.35 -16.16
CA PRO A 114 19.57 -5.25 -16.54
C PRO A 114 18.88 -4.15 -15.71
N GLU A 115 18.02 -3.37 -16.33
CA GLU A 115 17.15 -2.46 -15.60
C GLU A 115 16.12 -3.27 -14.81
N LEU A 116 16.36 -3.41 -13.50
CA LEU A 116 15.38 -4.01 -12.60
C LEU A 116 14.29 -2.99 -12.33
N SER A 117 13.07 -3.28 -12.76
CA SER A 117 11.93 -2.46 -12.38
C SER A 117 11.66 -2.59 -10.88
N LEU A 118 11.38 -1.47 -10.21
CA LEU A 118 10.99 -1.48 -8.81
C LEU A 118 9.63 -2.18 -8.66
N PRO A 119 9.53 -3.28 -7.88
CA PRO A 119 8.27 -3.97 -7.68
C PRO A 119 7.19 -3.03 -7.12
N ILE A 120 6.01 -3.05 -7.73
CA ILE A 120 4.89 -2.18 -7.31
C ILE A 120 4.57 -2.45 -5.84
N GLY A 121 4.54 -1.37 -5.05
CA GLY A 121 4.18 -1.44 -3.64
C GLY A 121 5.25 -2.00 -2.70
N LEU A 122 6.46 -2.34 -3.17
CA LEU A 122 7.55 -2.85 -2.33
C LEU A 122 7.77 -1.98 -1.09
N SER A 123 7.84 -0.67 -1.26
CA SER A 123 8.01 0.27 -0.15
C SER A 123 6.84 0.22 0.83
N PHE A 124 5.60 0.16 0.32
CA PHE A 124 4.39 0.21 1.14
C PHE A 124 4.24 -1.02 2.02
N TYR A 125 4.37 -2.23 1.47
CA TYR A 125 4.27 -3.43 2.28
C TYR A 125 5.50 -3.63 3.18
N THR A 126 6.70 -3.17 2.78
CA THR A 126 7.88 -3.16 3.64
C THR A 126 7.67 -2.28 4.87
N PHE A 127 7.24 -1.02 4.69
CA PHE A 127 6.97 -0.14 5.84
C PHE A 127 5.81 -0.61 6.71
N ARG A 128 4.79 -1.24 6.12
CA ARG A 128 3.70 -1.87 6.87
C ARG A 128 4.22 -3.01 7.75
N ASN A 129 5.04 -3.90 7.20
CA ASN A 129 5.63 -5.00 7.93
C ASN A 129 6.58 -4.50 9.03
N LEU A 130 7.37 -3.47 8.75
CA LEU A 130 8.22 -2.83 9.78
C LEU A 130 7.37 -2.20 10.89
N SER A 131 6.27 -1.50 10.55
CA SER A 131 5.35 -0.96 11.56
C SER A 131 4.81 -2.05 12.49
N TYR A 132 4.45 -3.22 11.96
CA TYR A 132 4.02 -4.36 12.75
C TYR A 132 5.11 -4.86 13.72
N LEU A 133 6.36 -4.99 13.26
CA LEU A 133 7.48 -5.39 14.11
C LEU A 133 7.76 -4.36 15.22
N PHE A 134 7.66 -3.07 14.90
CA PHE A 134 7.78 -2.01 15.90
C PHE A 134 6.65 -2.03 16.94
N ASP A 135 5.40 -2.28 16.50
CA ASP A 135 4.27 -2.33 17.42
C ASP A 135 4.38 -3.54 18.38
N ILE A 136 4.95 -4.68 17.94
CA ILE A 136 5.26 -5.82 18.83
C ILE A 136 6.39 -5.45 19.79
N TYR A 137 7.49 -4.88 19.29
CA TYR A 137 8.63 -4.50 20.12
C TYR A 137 8.23 -3.51 21.21
N LEU A 138 7.34 -2.57 20.89
CA LEU A 138 6.79 -1.61 21.85
C LEU A 138 5.65 -2.17 22.70
N SER A 139 5.39 -3.48 22.62
CA SER A 139 4.33 -4.18 23.37
C SER A 139 2.92 -3.60 23.19
N LYS A 140 2.66 -2.95 22.04
CA LYS A 140 1.34 -2.41 21.71
C LYS A 140 0.38 -3.50 21.24
N VAL A 141 0.91 -4.53 20.59
CA VAL A 141 0.17 -5.69 20.08
C VAL A 141 0.95 -6.98 20.32
N SER A 142 0.23 -8.08 20.45
CA SER A 142 0.83 -9.41 20.46
C SER A 142 1.10 -9.90 19.05
N ALA A 143 2.11 -10.75 18.86
CA ALA A 143 2.39 -11.34 17.56
C ALA A 143 1.21 -12.18 17.07
N GLN A 144 0.87 -12.03 15.79
CA GLN A 144 -0.20 -12.80 15.17
C GLN A 144 0.19 -14.28 15.08
N ARG A 145 -0.65 -15.15 15.64
CA ARG A 145 -0.39 -16.61 15.65
C ARG A 145 -0.86 -17.32 14.39
N ASN A 146 -1.77 -16.70 13.62
CA ASN A 146 -2.29 -17.28 12.39
C ASN A 146 -1.62 -16.61 11.20
N PHE A 147 -0.82 -17.39 10.45
CA PHE A 147 -0.12 -16.89 9.26
C PHE A 147 -1.07 -16.30 8.23
N LEU A 148 -2.22 -16.93 7.97
CA LEU A 148 -3.17 -16.42 6.97
C LEU A 148 -3.68 -15.02 7.33
N THR A 149 -3.97 -14.78 8.61
CA THR A 149 -4.42 -13.46 9.09
C THR A 149 -3.34 -12.41 8.93
N PHE A 150 -2.08 -12.74 9.22
CA PHE A 150 -0.94 -11.85 8.99
C PHE A 150 -0.69 -11.63 7.49
N ALA A 151 -0.75 -12.68 6.69
CA ALA A 151 -0.57 -12.59 5.24
C ALA A 151 -1.61 -11.66 4.60
N VAL A 152 -2.88 -11.73 5.02
CA VAL A 152 -3.91 -10.76 4.60
C VAL A 152 -3.50 -9.34 4.97
N TYR A 153 -3.06 -9.11 6.20
CA TYR A 153 -2.59 -7.79 6.62
C TYR A 153 -1.46 -7.27 5.72
N SER A 154 -0.45 -8.08 5.48
CA SER A 154 0.73 -7.71 4.70
C SER A 154 0.42 -7.47 3.21
N THR A 155 -0.47 -8.28 2.61
CA THR A 155 -0.67 -8.33 1.16
C THR A 155 -1.97 -7.72 0.67
N MET A 156 -2.87 -7.25 1.56
CA MET A 156 -4.21 -6.80 1.22
C MET A 156 -4.21 -5.76 0.08
N PHE A 157 -4.80 -6.14 -1.07
CA PHE A 157 -4.70 -5.40 -2.34
C PHE A 157 -5.12 -3.92 -2.29
N PRO A 158 -6.13 -3.47 -1.50
CA PRO A 158 -6.45 -2.05 -1.44
C PRO A 158 -5.30 -1.17 -0.96
N TYR A 159 -4.41 -1.73 -0.15
CA TYR A 159 -3.33 -0.97 0.51
C TYR A 159 -1.93 -1.35 0.04
N THR A 160 -1.79 -2.21 -0.98
CA THR A 160 -0.48 -2.76 -1.37
C THR A 160 0.33 -1.79 -2.22
N SER A 161 -0.28 -1.08 -3.17
CA SER A 161 0.48 -0.31 -4.17
C SER A 161 0.79 1.13 -3.76
N ALA A 162 -0.19 1.93 -3.37
CA ALA A 162 -0.02 3.34 -2.99
C ALA A 162 -1.02 3.79 -1.92
N GLY A 163 -1.65 2.84 -1.22
CA GLY A 163 -2.67 3.13 -0.21
C GLY A 163 -2.07 3.70 1.08
N PRO A 164 -2.92 4.15 1.97
CA PRO A 164 -2.49 4.56 3.29
C PRO A 164 -1.81 3.40 4.02
N ILE A 165 -0.75 3.71 4.79
CA ILE A 165 -0.06 2.73 5.63
C ILE A 165 -0.95 2.45 6.84
N VAL A 166 -1.70 1.35 6.77
CA VAL A 166 -2.56 0.90 7.86
C VAL A 166 -1.72 0.19 8.91
N ARG A 167 -1.83 0.61 10.18
CA ARG A 167 -1.14 -0.06 11.28
C ARG A 167 -1.86 -1.36 11.66
N TYR A 168 -1.10 -2.32 12.18
CA TYR A 168 -1.68 -3.58 12.63
C TYR A 168 -2.64 -3.37 13.82
N THR A 169 -2.30 -2.45 14.73
CA THR A 169 -3.16 -2.02 15.86
C THR A 169 -4.57 -1.63 15.43
N ASP A 170 -4.72 -0.99 14.27
CA ASP A 170 -5.99 -0.41 13.81
C ASP A 170 -6.94 -1.45 13.23
N ILE A 171 -6.39 -2.58 12.75
CA ILE A 171 -7.18 -3.60 12.04
C ILE A 171 -7.13 -5.00 12.66
N GLU A 172 -6.36 -5.21 13.72
CA GLU A 172 -6.19 -6.52 14.36
C GLU A 172 -7.53 -7.18 14.71
N THR A 173 -8.40 -6.45 15.39
CA THR A 173 -9.73 -6.93 15.79
C THR A 173 -10.59 -7.27 14.58
N GLN A 174 -10.53 -6.45 13.54
CA GLN A 174 -11.33 -6.60 12.33
C GLN A 174 -10.80 -7.74 11.42
N LEU A 175 -9.51 -8.05 11.49
CA LEU A 175 -8.96 -9.24 10.83
C LEU A 175 -9.50 -10.53 11.43
N LYS A 176 -9.80 -10.54 12.73
CA LYS A 176 -10.38 -11.69 13.44
C LYS A 176 -11.89 -11.74 13.26
N GLN A 177 -12.57 -10.61 13.48
CA GLN A 177 -14.03 -10.49 13.39
C GLN A 177 -14.40 -9.15 12.76
N ARG A 178 -15.04 -9.20 11.61
CA ARG A 178 -15.55 -7.99 10.93
C ARG A 178 -17.01 -8.14 10.59
N THR A 179 -17.72 -7.05 10.76
CA THR A 179 -19.13 -6.94 10.41
C THR A 179 -19.27 -6.37 9.01
N ILE A 180 -19.93 -7.10 8.14
CA ILE A 180 -20.30 -6.64 6.81
C ILE A 180 -21.73 -6.15 6.87
N ASN A 181 -21.97 -4.92 6.44
CA ASN A 181 -23.29 -4.31 6.40
C ASN A 181 -23.48 -3.59 5.06
N ILE A 182 -24.69 -3.60 4.54
CA ILE A 182 -25.06 -2.88 3.30
C ILE A 182 -24.77 -1.39 3.41
N SER A 183 -24.99 -0.79 4.59
CA SER A 183 -24.67 0.62 4.84
C SER A 183 -23.17 0.91 4.67
N LYS A 184 -22.30 0.03 5.22
CA LYS A 184 -20.84 0.16 5.03
C LYS A 184 -20.41 -0.01 3.58
N PHE A 185 -21.07 -0.92 2.87
CA PHE A 185 -20.84 -1.10 1.44
C PHE A 185 -21.21 0.16 0.66
N GLY A 186 -22.38 0.75 0.92
CA GLY A 186 -22.82 1.99 0.27
C GLY A 186 -21.87 3.15 0.50
N THR A 187 -21.49 3.40 1.77
CA THR A 187 -20.51 4.46 2.09
C THR A 187 -19.12 4.20 1.52
N GLY A 188 -18.72 2.92 1.45
CA GLY A 188 -17.46 2.52 0.82
C GLY A 188 -17.47 2.73 -0.70
N ALA A 189 -18.56 2.36 -1.36
CA ALA A 189 -18.75 2.57 -2.80
C ALA A 189 -18.78 4.07 -3.16
N GLU A 190 -19.47 4.88 -2.37
CA GLU A 190 -19.50 6.34 -2.54
C GLU A 190 -18.07 6.92 -2.45
N LEU A 191 -17.28 6.51 -1.44
CA LEU A 191 -15.92 6.98 -1.28
C LEU A 191 -15.01 6.50 -2.44
N PHE A 192 -15.18 5.26 -2.89
CA PHE A 192 -14.47 4.74 -4.04
C PHE A 192 -14.74 5.56 -5.32
N VAL A 193 -16.00 5.87 -5.59
CA VAL A 193 -16.40 6.68 -6.76
C VAL A 193 -15.84 8.11 -6.65
N LYS A 194 -15.87 8.72 -5.45
CA LYS A 194 -15.25 10.05 -5.23
C LYS A 194 -13.74 10.01 -5.50
N GLY A 195 -13.04 8.98 -5.01
CA GLY A 195 -11.62 8.79 -5.28
C GLY A 195 -11.31 8.59 -6.77
N LEU A 196 -12.13 7.77 -7.45
CA LEU A 196 -12.02 7.56 -8.90
C LEU A 196 -12.25 8.86 -9.69
N ALA A 197 -13.21 9.68 -9.28
CA ALA A 197 -13.46 10.98 -9.90
C ALA A 197 -12.26 11.92 -9.72
N LYS A 198 -11.65 11.99 -8.52
CA LYS A 198 -10.42 12.76 -8.30
C LYS A 198 -9.28 12.31 -9.23
N LYS A 199 -9.11 10.99 -9.38
CA LYS A 199 -8.07 10.44 -10.24
C LYS A 199 -8.32 10.77 -11.71
N VAL A 200 -9.49 10.43 -12.23
CA VAL A 200 -9.78 10.51 -13.68
C VAL A 200 -10.08 11.95 -14.12
N LEU A 201 -10.86 12.72 -13.34
CA LEU A 201 -11.29 14.05 -13.75
C LEU A 201 -10.28 15.15 -13.40
N LEU A 202 -9.47 14.97 -12.35
CA LEU A 202 -8.53 16.00 -11.92
C LEU A 202 -7.09 15.59 -12.21
N ALA A 203 -6.60 14.49 -11.64
CA ALA A 203 -5.19 14.12 -11.75
C ALA A 203 -4.77 13.82 -13.20
N ASP A 204 -5.55 13.02 -13.94
CA ASP A 204 -5.20 12.63 -15.31
C ASP A 204 -5.24 13.85 -16.26
N ASN A 205 -6.22 14.76 -16.12
CA ASN A 205 -6.27 15.99 -16.91
C ASN A 205 -5.10 16.97 -16.58
N LEU A 206 -4.74 17.08 -15.29
CA LEU A 206 -3.58 17.87 -14.88
C LEU A 206 -2.27 17.27 -15.41
N SER A 207 -2.19 15.94 -15.51
CA SER A 207 -1.06 15.24 -16.14
C SER A 207 -0.90 15.60 -17.61
N VAL A 208 -2.01 15.64 -18.35
CA VAL A 208 -2.02 16.07 -19.77
C VAL A 208 -1.57 17.50 -19.89
N LEU A 209 -2.09 18.40 -19.03
CA LEU A 209 -1.68 19.82 -19.02
C LEU A 209 -0.18 19.96 -18.77
N TYR A 210 0.34 19.27 -17.72
CA TYR A 210 1.77 19.29 -17.40
C TYR A 210 2.63 18.80 -18.57
N SER A 211 2.25 17.66 -19.16
CA SER A 211 2.97 17.08 -20.31
C SER A 211 2.97 18.01 -21.53
N SER A 212 1.86 18.70 -21.79
CA SER A 212 1.75 19.68 -22.87
C SER A 212 2.68 20.87 -22.65
N ILE A 213 2.76 21.37 -21.41
CA ILE A 213 3.67 22.48 -21.05
C ILE A 213 5.13 22.04 -21.21
N CYS A 214 5.51 20.87 -20.69
CA CYS A 214 6.89 20.37 -20.78
C CYS A 214 7.32 20.01 -22.21
N GLY A 215 6.38 19.71 -23.11
CA GLY A 215 6.65 19.44 -24.52
C GLY A 215 6.93 20.70 -25.38
N HIS A 216 6.71 21.92 -24.85
CA HIS A 216 6.98 23.14 -25.59
C HIS A 216 8.47 23.50 -25.57
N PRO A 217 9.09 23.79 -26.74
CA PRO A 217 10.52 24.10 -26.84
C PRO A 217 10.91 25.42 -26.22
N GLN A 218 9.97 26.37 -26.04
CA GLN A 218 10.19 27.67 -25.41
C GLN A 218 9.24 27.83 -24.23
N MET A 219 9.79 27.77 -23.02
CA MET A 219 9.03 28.01 -21.78
C MET A 219 9.21 29.48 -21.34
N SER A 220 8.09 30.18 -21.17
CA SER A 220 8.10 31.47 -20.45
C SER A 220 8.11 31.23 -18.94
N VAL A 221 8.46 32.23 -18.16
CA VAL A 221 8.41 32.18 -16.70
C VAL A 221 7.01 31.82 -16.22
N PHE A 222 5.97 32.37 -16.85
CA PHE A 222 4.57 32.07 -16.49
C PHE A 222 4.20 30.61 -16.77
N THR A 223 4.57 30.07 -17.94
CA THR A 223 4.29 28.66 -18.29
C THR A 223 5.04 27.69 -17.39
N SER A 224 6.27 28.03 -16.93
CA SER A 224 7.03 27.23 -15.97
C SER A 224 6.32 27.14 -14.62
N TRP A 225 5.83 28.26 -14.09
CA TRP A 225 5.05 28.28 -12.85
C TRP A 225 3.74 27.50 -12.98
N LEU A 226 3.04 27.64 -14.11
CA LEU A 226 1.83 26.87 -14.39
C LEU A 226 2.12 25.37 -14.43
N GLY A 227 3.24 24.96 -15.04
CA GLY A 227 3.69 23.58 -15.05
C GLY A 227 3.94 23.02 -13.63
N ILE A 228 4.64 23.77 -12.77
CA ILE A 228 4.89 23.38 -11.38
C ILE A 228 3.57 23.20 -10.60
N LEU A 229 2.65 24.14 -10.74
CA LEU A 229 1.35 24.08 -10.09
C LEU A 229 0.52 22.87 -10.59
N ALA A 230 0.49 22.66 -11.93
CA ALA A 230 -0.21 21.53 -12.53
C ALA A 230 0.35 20.20 -12.01
N TYR A 231 1.67 20.05 -11.96
CA TYR A 231 2.31 18.84 -11.44
C TYR A 231 2.04 18.62 -9.95
N THR A 232 2.11 19.67 -9.15
CA THR A 232 1.83 19.62 -7.71
C THR A 232 0.38 19.17 -7.46
N MET A 233 -0.57 19.75 -8.17
CA MET A 233 -1.98 19.39 -8.05
C MET A 233 -2.26 17.98 -8.60
N GLN A 234 -1.59 17.59 -9.68
CA GLN A 234 -1.65 16.23 -10.20
C GLN A 234 -1.24 15.20 -9.14
N LEU A 235 -0.07 15.37 -8.53
CA LEU A 235 0.41 14.46 -7.47
C LEU A 235 -0.56 14.42 -6.27
N TYR A 236 -1.08 15.56 -5.87
CA TYR A 236 -2.03 15.65 -4.77
C TYR A 236 -3.32 14.87 -5.06
N PHE A 237 -3.95 15.11 -6.22
CA PHE A 237 -5.20 14.44 -6.56
C PHE A 237 -5.00 12.97 -6.91
N ASP A 238 -3.86 12.60 -7.47
CA ASP A 238 -3.51 11.20 -7.75
C ASP A 238 -3.42 10.39 -6.45
N PHE A 239 -2.65 10.89 -5.49
CA PHE A 239 -2.49 10.21 -4.19
C PHE A 239 -3.76 10.24 -3.34
N SER A 240 -4.44 11.39 -3.26
CA SER A 240 -5.71 11.53 -2.54
C SER A 240 -6.80 10.64 -3.15
N GLY A 241 -6.92 10.62 -4.48
CA GLY A 241 -7.90 9.78 -5.17
C GLY A 241 -7.64 8.30 -4.95
N TYR A 242 -6.37 7.88 -5.02
CA TYR A 242 -6.00 6.50 -4.72
C TYR A 242 -6.33 6.13 -3.27
N SER A 243 -6.01 7.00 -2.32
CA SER A 243 -6.29 6.77 -0.89
C SER A 243 -7.79 6.62 -0.62
N ASP A 244 -8.62 7.48 -1.21
CA ASP A 244 -10.07 7.39 -1.08
C ASP A 244 -10.61 6.09 -1.69
N MET A 245 -10.11 5.66 -2.86
CA MET A 245 -10.47 4.37 -3.46
C MET A 245 -10.07 3.20 -2.54
N ALA A 246 -8.87 3.23 -1.97
CA ALA A 246 -8.39 2.18 -1.08
C ALA A 246 -9.20 2.07 0.21
N ILE A 247 -9.52 3.21 0.84
CA ILE A 247 -10.38 3.26 2.03
C ILE A 247 -11.80 2.81 1.69
N GLY A 248 -12.34 3.25 0.54
CA GLY A 248 -13.63 2.82 0.04
C GLY A 248 -13.73 1.31 -0.11
N LEU A 249 -12.73 0.70 -0.76
CA LEU A 249 -12.62 -0.76 -0.88
C LEU A 249 -12.50 -1.45 0.49
N GLY A 250 -11.71 -0.90 1.41
CA GLY A 250 -11.61 -1.41 2.78
C GLY A 250 -12.98 -1.44 3.47
N LYS A 251 -13.75 -0.34 3.41
CA LYS A 251 -15.11 -0.27 3.97
C LYS A 251 -16.07 -1.27 3.32
N MET A 252 -16.02 -1.43 2.00
CA MET A 252 -16.82 -2.44 1.29
C MET A 252 -16.49 -3.85 1.76
N LEU A 253 -15.23 -4.11 2.16
CA LEU A 253 -14.77 -5.39 2.69
C LEU A 253 -15.03 -5.56 4.21
N GLY A 254 -15.61 -4.55 4.85
CA GLY A 254 -15.96 -4.55 6.26
C GLY A 254 -14.87 -4.06 7.21
N PHE A 255 -13.83 -3.41 6.69
CA PHE A 255 -12.79 -2.76 7.49
C PHE A 255 -13.16 -1.29 7.74
N ASP A 256 -13.20 -0.90 9.01
CA ASP A 256 -13.35 0.49 9.42
C ASP A 256 -11.96 1.05 9.73
N HIS A 257 -11.51 2.02 8.96
CA HIS A 257 -10.26 2.71 9.23
C HIS A 257 -10.56 4.11 9.72
N CYS A 258 -10.14 4.43 10.93
CA CYS A 258 -10.02 5.79 11.39
C CYS A 258 -8.77 6.41 10.78
N PHE A 259 -8.85 6.91 9.55
CA PHE A 259 -7.77 7.65 8.94
C PHE A 259 -7.96 9.14 9.20
N CYS A 260 -7.28 9.66 10.21
CA CYS A 260 -7.27 11.09 10.55
C CYS A 260 -6.40 11.96 9.62
N TRP A 261 -5.93 11.42 8.48
CA TRP A 261 -5.14 12.20 7.53
C TRP A 261 -5.81 12.24 6.16
N PHE A 262 -6.28 13.38 5.76
CA PHE A 262 -6.88 13.66 4.44
C PHE A 262 -8.27 13.07 4.14
N SER A 263 -9.19 13.07 5.10
CA SER A 263 -10.59 13.06 4.67
C SER A 263 -10.90 14.39 3.98
N SER A 264 -11.53 14.30 2.81
CA SER A 264 -11.84 15.36 1.86
C SER A 264 -12.76 16.48 2.35
N ASP A 265 -12.83 16.71 3.65
CA ASP A 265 -13.61 17.77 4.28
C ASP A 265 -12.68 18.86 4.81
N LEU A 266 -12.13 19.64 3.88
CA LEU A 266 -11.55 20.94 4.21
C LEU A 266 -12.60 21.88 4.83
N LEU A 267 -13.87 21.45 4.94
CA LEU A 267 -15.00 22.19 5.47
C LEU A 267 -15.61 21.59 6.75
N ILE A 268 -15.13 20.42 7.25
CA ILE A 268 -15.63 19.83 8.49
C ILE A 268 -14.49 19.64 9.49
N PHE A 269 -13.89 20.74 9.90
CA PHE A 269 -12.97 20.80 11.07
C PHE A 269 -13.72 20.60 12.41
N ARG A 270 -14.88 19.95 12.41
CA ARG A 270 -15.74 19.98 13.60
C ARG A 270 -16.44 18.69 13.96
N LYS A 271 -15.81 17.53 13.82
CA LYS A 271 -16.35 16.31 14.49
C LYS A 271 -15.39 15.12 14.46
N THR A 272 -14.21 15.20 15.02
CA THR A 272 -13.49 13.98 15.42
C THR A 272 -12.38 14.30 16.43
N VAL A 273 -12.77 14.75 17.60
CA VAL A 273 -11.89 14.78 18.80
C VAL A 273 -12.31 13.70 19.80
N PHE A 274 -13.23 12.82 19.47
CA PHE A 274 -13.62 11.69 20.33
C PHE A 274 -13.83 10.43 19.46
N CYS A 275 -12.81 9.62 19.34
CA CYS A 275 -12.83 8.17 19.27
C CYS A 275 -11.72 7.64 20.17
#